data_403b1c9ddf4485b92c18bf610e0177d8
#
_entry.id   403b1c9ddf4485b92c18bf610e0177d8
#
_cell.length_a   1.000
_cell.length_b   1.000
_cell.length_c   1.000
_cell.angle_alpha   90.00
_cell.angle_beta   90.00
_cell.angle_gamma   90.00
#
_symmetry.space_group_name_H-M   'P 1'
#
loop_
_entity.id
_entity.type
_entity.pdbx_description
1 polymer ?
#
loop_
_entity_poly.entity_id
_entity_poly.type
_entity_poly.pdbx_seq_one_letter_code
_entity_poly.pdbx_strand_id
1 'polypeptide(L)'
;MNDILKPGKLGNPDATFITDPRADPRIKAVMQTMIAFGDGKPAPGPDASYEECVAYSQGFEAASAASHALEWQAMPAFDSVLTSTQVIPGDTGHDIQLYLHLPKDQKEPGPGIVHFHGGGMVLMTAADPSFVRWRNSLAAAGMRVIGVEFRNGGGSLGNHPFPAGLNDCASAVNWVHAHRDQLGISTLVLSGESGGGNLSLATALKARQEGWLDQIKGVYALCPYISGSYRNPPLELVSLRENDGYSIDSIMMATLAKVYDPNGSHDANPLAWPLQASLENLQGLPPHVISVNELDPLRDEGLAYYRKLMAAGVPASARTVHGTPHAGDLNLPDVTPDLYQEAITLICRFARSLN
;
A
#
# COMPACT_ATOMS: atom_id res chain seq x y z
N MET A 1 29.66 23.88 17.97
CA MET A 1 28.78 23.22 16.97
C MET A 1 27.51 22.89 17.70
N ASN A 2 26.38 23.44 17.30
CA ASN A 2 25.10 23.02 17.89
C ASN A 2 24.90 21.54 17.52
N ASP A 3 24.80 20.68 18.52
CA ASP A 3 24.51 19.27 18.32
C ASP A 3 23.11 19.16 17.69
N ILE A 4 23.07 18.89 16.38
CA ILE A 4 21.83 18.52 15.71
C ILE A 4 21.44 17.17 16.28
N LEU A 5 20.38 17.14 17.10
CA LEU A 5 19.85 15.88 17.64
C LEU A 5 19.41 15.00 16.47
N LYS A 6 19.97 13.81 16.40
CA LYS A 6 19.51 12.82 15.44
C LYS A 6 18.12 12.33 15.84
N PRO A 7 17.16 12.19 14.89
CA PRO A 7 15.81 11.78 15.22
C PRO A 7 15.71 10.27 15.49
N GLY A 8 14.65 9.88 16.19
CA GLY A 8 14.30 8.49 16.42
C GLY A 8 15.41 7.64 17.01
N LYS A 9 15.50 6.40 16.58
CA LYS A 9 16.53 5.44 17.05
C LYS A 9 17.96 5.81 16.65
N LEU A 10 18.15 6.74 15.73
CA LEU A 10 19.50 7.27 15.43
C LEU A 10 20.05 8.17 16.54
N GLY A 11 19.16 8.82 17.29
CA GLY A 11 19.52 9.65 18.44
C GLY A 11 19.42 8.91 19.76
N ASN A 12 18.45 8.02 19.89
CA ASN A 12 18.21 7.18 21.05
C ASN A 12 17.83 5.75 20.59
N PRO A 13 18.70 4.74 20.68
CA PRO A 13 18.41 3.37 20.27
C PRO A 13 17.19 2.75 20.96
N ASP A 14 16.84 3.21 22.16
CA ASP A 14 15.69 2.74 22.93
C ASP A 14 14.40 3.50 22.60
N ALA A 15 14.43 4.42 21.63
CA ALA A 15 13.25 5.15 21.22
C ALA A 15 12.20 4.19 20.65
N THR A 16 10.96 4.42 21.05
CA THR A 16 9.75 3.77 20.50
C THR A 16 8.87 4.84 19.89
N PHE A 17 7.86 4.44 19.13
CA PHE A 17 6.87 5.41 18.62
C PHE A 17 6.28 6.27 19.76
N ILE A 18 6.00 5.65 20.91
CA ILE A 18 5.39 6.33 22.07
C ILE A 18 6.32 7.39 22.66
N THR A 19 7.63 7.12 22.69
CA THR A 19 8.62 8.05 23.28
C THR A 19 9.17 9.07 22.30
N ASP A 20 8.93 8.88 20.98
CA ASP A 20 9.40 9.82 19.96
C ASP A 20 8.62 11.14 20.04
N PRO A 21 9.27 12.29 20.18
CA PRO A 21 8.59 13.59 20.27
C PRO A 21 7.87 13.99 18.98
N ARG A 22 8.21 13.41 17.84
CA ARG A 22 7.57 13.70 16.55
C ARG A 22 6.20 13.04 16.40
N ALA A 23 5.91 11.97 17.15
CA ALA A 23 4.68 11.20 17.00
C ALA A 23 3.43 11.96 17.47
N ASP A 24 2.34 11.86 16.70
CA ASP A 24 1.04 12.45 17.04
C ASP A 24 0.55 11.92 18.41
N PRO A 25 0.21 12.79 19.36
CA PRO A 25 -0.18 12.38 20.69
C PRO A 25 -1.46 11.51 20.70
N ARG A 26 -2.36 11.67 19.74
CA ARG A 26 -3.58 10.85 19.63
C ARG A 26 -3.22 9.40 19.25
N ILE A 27 -2.29 9.23 18.31
CA ILE A 27 -1.81 7.91 17.88
C ILE A 27 -1.01 7.25 19.02
N LYS A 28 -0.16 8.01 19.73
CA LYS A 28 0.55 7.51 20.92
C LYS A 28 -0.41 6.89 21.93
N ALA A 29 -1.51 7.58 22.26
CA ALA A 29 -2.47 7.12 23.25
C ALA A 29 -3.10 5.77 22.85
N VAL A 30 -3.45 5.60 21.57
CA VAL A 30 -4.01 4.34 21.07
C VAL A 30 -2.96 3.23 21.06
N MET A 31 -1.75 3.49 20.57
CA MET A 31 -0.69 2.48 20.53
C MET A 31 -0.28 2.02 21.94
N GLN A 32 -0.27 2.91 22.95
CA GLN A 32 -0.08 2.53 24.36
C GLN A 32 -1.12 1.51 24.82
N THR A 33 -2.39 1.70 24.42
CA THR A 33 -3.46 0.77 24.76
C THR A 33 -3.28 -0.58 24.03
N MET A 34 -2.91 -0.56 22.74
CA MET A 34 -2.68 -1.77 21.96
C MET A 34 -1.54 -2.62 22.55
N ILE A 35 -0.42 -2.00 22.94
CA ILE A 35 0.73 -2.70 23.56
C ILE A 35 0.30 -3.37 24.87
N ALA A 36 -0.62 -2.76 25.63
CA ALA A 36 -1.12 -3.36 26.87
C ALA A 36 -1.92 -4.66 26.65
N PHE A 37 -2.44 -4.91 25.43
CA PHE A 37 -3.11 -6.15 25.06
C PHE A 37 -2.18 -7.23 24.49
N GLY A 38 -0.88 -6.94 24.37
CA GLY A 38 0.16 -7.84 23.88
C GLY A 38 0.52 -7.57 22.42
N ASP A 39 1.79 -7.60 22.17
CA ASP A 39 2.39 -7.65 20.86
C ASP A 39 2.25 -9.10 20.33
N GLY A 40 1.84 -9.27 19.10
CA GLY A 40 1.74 -10.59 18.44
C GLY A 40 3.06 -11.37 18.47
N LYS A 41 3.08 -12.58 17.91
CA LYS A 41 4.32 -13.33 17.76
C LYS A 41 5.33 -12.51 16.93
N PRO A 42 6.60 -12.40 17.37
CA PRO A 42 7.63 -11.74 16.58
C PRO A 42 7.81 -12.46 15.23
N ALA A 43 8.14 -11.70 14.20
CA ALA A 43 8.47 -12.27 12.91
C ALA A 43 9.69 -13.20 13.01
N PRO A 44 9.77 -14.25 12.18
CA PRO A 44 10.95 -15.12 12.15
C PRO A 44 12.23 -14.34 11.86
N GLY A 45 13.36 -14.81 12.39
CA GLY A 45 14.65 -14.20 12.10
C GLY A 45 15.05 -14.31 10.62
N PRO A 46 16.07 -13.57 10.20
CA PRO A 46 16.46 -13.48 8.79
C PRO A 46 16.90 -14.82 8.17
N ASP A 47 17.26 -15.80 9.01
CA ASP A 47 17.68 -17.14 8.57
C ASP A 47 16.55 -18.19 8.63
N ALA A 48 15.33 -17.76 8.98
CA ALA A 48 14.17 -18.65 9.02
C ALA A 48 13.91 -19.32 7.65
N SER A 49 13.35 -20.52 7.67
CA SER A 49 12.93 -21.22 6.44
C SER A 49 11.78 -20.50 5.75
N TYR A 50 11.52 -20.83 4.48
CA TYR A 50 10.36 -20.31 3.75
C TYR A 50 9.05 -20.70 4.45
N GLU A 51 8.97 -21.94 4.90
CA GLU A 51 7.81 -22.53 5.59
C GLU A 51 7.51 -21.79 6.91
N GLU A 52 8.55 -21.43 7.68
CA GLU A 52 8.39 -20.61 8.90
C GLU A 52 7.86 -19.21 8.57
N CYS A 53 8.36 -18.59 7.49
CA CYS A 53 7.86 -17.29 7.04
C CYS A 53 6.39 -17.34 6.57
N VAL A 54 6.00 -18.40 5.85
CA VAL A 54 4.59 -18.64 5.44
C VAL A 54 3.71 -18.87 6.67
N ALA A 55 4.14 -19.70 7.61
CA ALA A 55 3.40 -19.98 8.84
C ALA A 55 3.22 -18.71 9.70
N TYR A 56 4.23 -17.83 9.74
CA TYR A 56 4.12 -16.52 10.38
C TYR A 56 3.02 -15.68 9.72
N SER A 57 3.00 -15.58 8.38
CA SER A 57 2.02 -14.79 7.64
C SER A 57 0.58 -15.27 7.91
N GLN A 58 0.36 -16.58 7.91
CA GLN A 58 -0.94 -17.18 8.24
C GLN A 58 -1.34 -16.92 9.69
N GLY A 59 -0.40 -17.02 10.63
CA GLY A 59 -0.63 -16.73 12.04
C GLY A 59 -0.96 -15.26 12.31
N PHE A 60 -0.34 -14.35 11.58
CA PHE A 60 -0.61 -12.92 11.66
C PHE A 60 -2.05 -12.59 11.22
N GLU A 61 -2.50 -13.13 10.09
CA GLU A 61 -3.88 -12.93 9.63
C GLU A 61 -4.89 -13.53 10.61
N ALA A 62 -4.64 -14.75 11.11
CA ALA A 62 -5.52 -15.37 12.08
C ALA A 62 -5.65 -14.55 13.38
N ALA A 63 -4.55 -13.93 13.83
CA ALA A 63 -4.56 -13.04 14.99
C ALA A 63 -5.35 -11.73 14.75
N SER A 64 -5.43 -11.25 13.52
CA SER A 64 -6.15 -10.03 13.15
C SER A 64 -7.67 -10.19 13.12
N ALA A 65 -8.20 -11.42 13.14
CA ALA A 65 -9.63 -11.68 12.98
C ALA A 65 -10.50 -11.00 14.06
N ALA A 66 -10.01 -10.92 15.30
CA ALA A 66 -10.74 -10.27 16.39
C ALA A 66 -10.80 -8.75 16.23
N SER A 67 -9.72 -8.11 15.76
CA SER A 67 -9.70 -6.67 15.47
C SER A 67 -10.59 -6.35 14.28
N HIS A 68 -10.59 -7.16 13.23
CA HIS A 68 -11.48 -7.01 12.08
C HIS A 68 -12.96 -7.06 12.49
N ALA A 69 -13.33 -7.94 13.43
CA ALA A 69 -14.70 -8.00 13.93
C ALA A 69 -15.13 -6.68 14.63
N LEU A 70 -14.23 -6.05 15.39
CA LEU A 70 -14.46 -4.75 16.01
C LEU A 70 -14.55 -3.62 15.00
N GLU A 71 -13.67 -3.63 14.00
CA GLU A 71 -13.68 -2.65 12.91
C GLU A 71 -14.98 -2.73 12.08
N TRP A 72 -15.49 -3.95 11.82
CA TRP A 72 -16.80 -4.14 11.16
C TRP A 72 -17.95 -3.56 12.00
N GLN A 73 -17.92 -3.73 13.32
CA GLN A 73 -18.93 -3.13 14.21
C GLN A 73 -18.88 -1.60 14.25
N ALA A 74 -17.67 -1.04 14.11
CA ALA A 74 -17.44 0.40 14.08
C ALA A 74 -17.58 1.02 12.68
N MET A 75 -17.86 0.22 11.65
CA MET A 75 -17.97 0.68 10.26
C MET A 75 -19.12 1.70 10.13
N PRO A 76 -18.85 2.94 9.68
CA PRO A 76 -19.91 3.91 9.45
C PRO A 76 -20.79 3.51 8.27
N ALA A 77 -22.04 3.97 8.26
CA ALA A 77 -22.91 3.82 7.11
C ALA A 77 -22.45 4.69 5.93
N PHE A 78 -22.50 4.13 4.73
CA PHE A 78 -22.16 4.80 3.48
C PHE A 78 -23.37 4.80 2.52
N ASP A 79 -24.45 5.47 2.90
CA ASP A 79 -25.73 5.47 2.17
C ASP A 79 -25.63 6.01 0.73
N SER A 80 -24.60 6.80 0.45
CA SER A 80 -24.29 7.36 -0.88
C SER A 80 -23.48 6.43 -1.78
N VAL A 81 -23.11 5.23 -1.31
CA VAL A 81 -22.26 4.29 -2.03
C VAL A 81 -23.03 3.01 -2.36
N LEU A 82 -22.95 2.58 -3.62
CA LEU A 82 -23.38 1.26 -4.07
C LEU A 82 -22.18 0.33 -4.07
N THR A 83 -22.31 -0.81 -3.39
CA THR A 83 -21.28 -1.85 -3.39
C THR A 83 -21.78 -3.10 -4.11
N SER A 84 -20.92 -3.70 -4.90
CA SER A 84 -21.16 -4.98 -5.56
C SER A 84 -19.84 -5.70 -5.82
N THR A 85 -19.93 -6.93 -6.26
CA THR A 85 -18.76 -7.74 -6.63
C THR A 85 -18.85 -8.20 -8.08
N GLN A 86 -17.70 -8.38 -8.70
CA GLN A 86 -17.56 -8.92 -10.05
C GLN A 86 -16.42 -9.92 -10.06
N VAL A 87 -16.65 -11.09 -10.62
CA VAL A 87 -15.58 -12.08 -10.89
C VAL A 87 -15.10 -11.92 -12.32
N ILE A 88 -13.80 -11.89 -12.50
CA ILE A 88 -13.14 -11.79 -13.80
C ILE A 88 -12.11 -12.91 -13.98
N PRO A 89 -11.78 -13.35 -15.20
CA PRO A 89 -10.72 -14.31 -15.42
C PRO A 89 -9.33 -13.68 -15.23
N GLY A 90 -8.47 -14.39 -14.51
CA GLY A 90 -7.03 -14.09 -14.45
C GLY A 90 -6.27 -14.65 -15.67
N ASP A 91 -4.99 -14.34 -15.73
CA ASP A 91 -4.08 -14.72 -16.83
C ASP A 91 -3.94 -16.25 -17.06
N THR A 92 -4.10 -17.03 -16.00
CA THR A 92 -4.04 -18.51 -16.04
C THR A 92 -5.41 -19.18 -15.93
N GLY A 93 -6.51 -18.41 -16.10
CA GLY A 93 -7.87 -18.93 -16.09
C GLY A 93 -8.47 -19.12 -14.69
N HIS A 94 -7.80 -18.66 -13.63
CA HIS A 94 -8.35 -18.58 -12.29
C HIS A 94 -9.28 -17.37 -12.13
N ASP A 95 -10.13 -17.40 -11.13
CA ASP A 95 -11.03 -16.28 -10.81
C ASP A 95 -10.32 -15.20 -9.99
N ILE A 96 -10.53 -13.94 -10.38
CA ILE A 96 -10.15 -12.75 -9.62
C ILE A 96 -11.42 -12.03 -9.21
N GLN A 97 -11.60 -11.80 -7.91
CA GLN A 97 -12.74 -11.04 -7.40
C GLN A 97 -12.43 -9.55 -7.41
N LEU A 98 -13.35 -8.76 -7.95
CA LEU A 98 -13.34 -7.30 -7.86
C LEU A 98 -14.45 -6.83 -6.91
N TYR A 99 -14.15 -5.81 -6.10
CA TYR A 99 -15.09 -5.13 -5.21
C TYR A 99 -15.36 -3.74 -5.77
N LEU A 100 -16.58 -3.50 -6.23
CA LEU A 100 -17.00 -2.25 -6.84
C LEU A 100 -17.66 -1.36 -5.78
N HIS A 101 -17.15 -0.14 -5.63
CA HIS A 101 -17.69 0.89 -4.74
C HIS A 101 -17.99 2.12 -5.61
N LEU A 102 -19.26 2.35 -5.92
CA LEU A 102 -19.69 3.37 -6.88
C LEU A 102 -20.56 4.43 -6.19
N PRO A 103 -20.43 5.72 -6.53
CA PRO A 103 -21.34 6.75 -6.05
C PRO A 103 -22.78 6.47 -6.56
N LYS A 104 -23.76 6.48 -5.64
CA LYS A 104 -25.15 6.12 -5.94
C LYS A 104 -25.85 7.07 -6.93
N ASP A 105 -25.61 8.37 -6.77
CA ASP A 105 -26.37 9.40 -7.48
C ASP A 105 -25.57 10.08 -8.61
N GLN A 106 -24.36 9.62 -8.91
CA GLN A 106 -23.49 10.23 -9.92
C GLN A 106 -23.72 9.61 -11.29
N LYS A 107 -24.47 10.32 -12.15
CA LYS A 107 -24.86 9.87 -13.51
C LYS A 107 -23.75 10.08 -14.54
N GLU A 108 -22.99 11.15 -14.42
CA GLU A 108 -21.91 11.48 -15.36
C GLU A 108 -20.66 10.65 -15.09
N PRO A 109 -19.91 10.23 -16.11
CA PRO A 109 -18.63 9.57 -15.93
C PRO A 109 -17.66 10.42 -15.09
N GLY A 110 -16.82 9.75 -14.30
CA GLY A 110 -15.84 10.42 -13.47
C GLY A 110 -14.60 9.56 -13.24
N PRO A 111 -13.61 10.07 -12.49
CA PRO A 111 -12.38 9.33 -12.26
C PRO A 111 -12.61 8.00 -11.56
N GLY A 112 -11.94 6.95 -12.05
CA GLY A 112 -11.87 5.64 -11.44
C GLY A 112 -10.54 5.41 -10.73
N ILE A 113 -10.59 4.71 -9.61
CA ILE A 113 -9.42 4.26 -8.84
C ILE A 113 -9.44 2.75 -8.80
N VAL A 114 -8.42 2.09 -9.35
CA VAL A 114 -8.16 0.67 -9.06
C VAL A 114 -7.27 0.61 -7.83
N HIS A 115 -7.81 0.01 -6.77
CA HIS A 115 -7.19 -0.04 -5.45
C HIS A 115 -6.61 -1.43 -5.17
N PHE A 116 -5.33 -1.46 -4.83
CA PHE A 116 -4.61 -2.64 -4.38
C PHE A 116 -4.31 -2.47 -2.89
N HIS A 117 -4.73 -3.45 -2.07
CA HIS A 117 -4.61 -3.39 -0.62
C HIS A 117 -3.17 -3.65 -0.13
N GLY A 118 -2.88 -3.26 1.11
CA GLY A 118 -1.62 -3.50 1.80
C GLY A 118 -1.36 -4.97 2.14
N GLY A 119 -0.42 -5.21 3.06
CA GLY A 119 -0.08 -6.58 3.49
C GLY A 119 1.15 -7.18 2.81
N GLY A 120 2.05 -6.34 2.26
CA GLY A 120 3.35 -6.75 1.71
C GLY A 120 3.25 -7.69 0.51
N MET A 121 2.15 -7.69 -0.24
CA MET A 121 1.82 -8.63 -1.33
C MET A 121 1.72 -10.10 -0.86
N VAL A 122 1.60 -10.33 0.44
CA VAL A 122 1.73 -11.65 1.07
C VAL A 122 0.50 -12.02 1.87
N LEU A 123 -0.11 -11.08 2.56
CA LEU A 123 -1.19 -11.31 3.52
C LEU A 123 -2.30 -10.25 3.39
N MET A 124 -3.39 -10.44 4.13
CA MET A 124 -4.63 -9.66 4.08
C MET A 124 -5.49 -9.94 2.85
N THR A 125 -6.70 -9.41 2.85
CA THR A 125 -7.66 -9.54 1.75
C THR A 125 -8.25 -8.18 1.41
N ALA A 126 -8.67 -7.99 0.17
CA ALA A 126 -9.38 -6.77 -0.23
C ALA A 126 -10.72 -6.61 0.51
N ALA A 127 -11.25 -7.68 1.11
CA ALA A 127 -12.48 -7.65 1.92
C ALA A 127 -12.25 -7.22 3.37
N ASP A 128 -11.03 -7.00 3.83
CA ASP A 128 -10.76 -6.56 5.20
C ASP A 128 -11.37 -5.17 5.48
N PRO A 129 -11.90 -4.92 6.69
CA PRO A 129 -12.75 -3.78 7.00
C PRO A 129 -12.08 -2.43 6.77
N SER A 130 -10.80 -2.29 7.06
CA SER A 130 -10.04 -1.05 6.83
C SER A 130 -10.02 -0.68 5.35
N PHE A 131 -9.79 -1.64 4.44
CA PHE A 131 -9.78 -1.41 3.00
C PHE A 131 -11.18 -1.17 2.44
N VAL A 132 -12.20 -1.86 2.97
CA VAL A 132 -13.61 -1.60 2.60
C VAL A 132 -14.00 -0.18 3.01
N ARG A 133 -13.65 0.25 4.23
CA ARG A 133 -13.89 1.62 4.72
C ARG A 133 -13.20 2.65 3.84
N TRP A 134 -11.94 2.42 3.48
CA TRP A 134 -11.17 3.30 2.60
C TRP A 134 -11.84 3.48 1.24
N ARG A 135 -12.18 2.38 0.57
CA ARG A 135 -12.86 2.41 -0.73
C ARG A 135 -14.24 3.08 -0.66
N ASN A 136 -15.02 2.80 0.39
CA ASN A 136 -16.31 3.47 0.62
C ASN A 136 -16.13 4.98 0.81
N SER A 137 -15.11 5.41 1.55
CA SER A 137 -14.84 6.83 1.79
C SER A 137 -14.46 7.55 0.49
N LEU A 138 -13.64 6.94 -0.36
CA LEU A 138 -13.30 7.46 -1.68
C LEU A 138 -14.53 7.51 -2.61
N ALA A 139 -15.38 6.48 -2.56
CA ALA A 139 -16.60 6.44 -3.36
C ALA A 139 -17.62 7.48 -2.88
N ALA A 140 -17.76 7.68 -1.58
CA ALA A 140 -18.58 8.76 -1.00
C ALA A 140 -18.08 10.15 -1.39
N ALA A 141 -16.77 10.30 -1.65
CA ALA A 141 -16.17 11.51 -2.19
C ALA A 141 -16.29 11.64 -3.72
N GLY A 142 -17.01 10.72 -4.38
CA GLY A 142 -17.35 10.77 -5.80
C GLY A 142 -16.42 10.01 -6.74
N MET A 143 -15.53 9.17 -6.20
CA MET A 143 -14.69 8.29 -7.03
C MET A 143 -15.40 6.97 -7.35
N ARG A 144 -15.07 6.36 -8.48
CA ARG A 144 -15.46 4.98 -8.80
C ARG A 144 -14.29 4.09 -8.38
N VAL A 145 -14.47 3.32 -7.31
CA VAL A 145 -13.35 2.58 -6.72
C VAL A 145 -13.54 1.09 -6.92
N ILE A 146 -12.53 0.46 -7.46
CA ILE A 146 -12.49 -0.98 -7.72
C ILE A 146 -11.36 -1.58 -6.90
N GLY A 147 -11.71 -2.34 -5.85
CA GLY A 147 -10.76 -3.13 -5.07
C GLY A 147 -10.48 -4.46 -5.77
N VAL A 148 -9.24 -4.88 -5.79
CA VAL A 148 -8.81 -6.11 -6.45
C VAL A 148 -8.39 -7.14 -5.40
N GLU A 149 -9.00 -8.32 -5.42
CA GLU A 149 -8.56 -9.49 -4.65
C GLU A 149 -7.50 -10.22 -5.46
N PHE A 150 -6.26 -9.82 -5.31
CA PHE A 150 -5.13 -10.45 -6.00
C PHE A 150 -4.58 -11.62 -5.18
N ARG A 151 -3.98 -12.60 -5.84
CA ARG A 151 -3.29 -13.71 -5.19
C ARG A 151 -2.12 -13.23 -4.35
N ASN A 152 -2.13 -13.57 -3.07
CA ASN A 152 -1.06 -13.26 -2.11
C ASN A 152 0.09 -14.27 -2.17
N GLY A 153 1.29 -13.84 -1.76
CA GLY A 153 2.44 -14.74 -1.61
C GLY A 153 2.28 -15.77 -0.50
N GLY A 154 1.42 -15.49 0.48
CA GLY A 154 1.10 -16.35 1.63
C GLY A 154 -0.27 -16.03 2.17
N GLY A 155 -0.50 -16.29 3.46
CA GLY A 155 -1.76 -15.98 4.12
C GLY A 155 -2.91 -16.90 3.74
N SER A 156 -4.14 -16.42 3.96
CA SER A 156 -5.38 -17.20 3.76
C SER A 156 -5.73 -17.43 2.28
N LEU A 157 -5.25 -16.56 1.38
CA LEU A 157 -5.48 -16.66 -0.06
C LEU A 157 -4.51 -17.63 -0.76
N GLY A 158 -3.65 -18.31 -0.01
CA GLY A 158 -2.72 -19.30 -0.53
C GLY A 158 -1.32 -18.76 -0.78
N ASN A 159 -0.44 -19.63 -1.28
CA ASN A 159 0.98 -19.32 -1.50
C ASN A 159 1.22 -19.08 -3.00
N HIS A 160 1.14 -17.81 -3.40
CA HIS A 160 1.33 -17.38 -4.77
C HIS A 160 2.41 -16.30 -4.84
N PRO A 161 3.71 -16.69 -4.80
CA PRO A 161 4.79 -15.72 -4.85
C PRO A 161 4.78 -14.92 -6.16
N PHE A 162 5.64 -13.92 -6.24
CA PHE A 162 5.83 -13.12 -7.44
C PHE A 162 6.02 -14.00 -8.68
N PRO A 163 5.36 -13.69 -9.82
CA PRO A 163 4.60 -12.47 -10.11
C PRO A 163 3.05 -12.63 -10.03
N ALA A 164 2.53 -13.62 -9.30
CA ALA A 164 1.11 -13.97 -9.35
C ALA A 164 0.18 -12.77 -9.06
N GLY A 165 0.35 -12.09 -7.92
CA GLY A 165 -0.47 -10.93 -7.54
C GLY A 165 -0.34 -9.77 -8.51
N LEU A 166 0.85 -9.52 -9.05
CA LEU A 166 1.05 -8.49 -10.08
C LEU A 166 0.28 -8.78 -11.37
N ASN A 167 0.25 -10.04 -11.79
CA ASN A 167 -0.49 -10.44 -12.99
C ASN A 167 -2.00 -10.29 -12.78
N ASP A 168 -2.49 -10.57 -11.57
CA ASP A 168 -3.90 -10.35 -11.23
C ASP A 168 -4.26 -8.86 -11.25
N CYS A 169 -3.39 -8.01 -10.69
CA CYS A 169 -3.55 -6.56 -10.77
C CYS A 169 -3.59 -6.07 -12.22
N ALA A 170 -2.70 -6.55 -13.08
CA ALA A 170 -2.69 -6.21 -14.50
C ALA A 170 -3.97 -6.67 -15.23
N SER A 171 -4.44 -7.90 -14.96
CA SER A 171 -5.70 -8.43 -15.50
C SER A 171 -6.89 -7.57 -15.08
N ALA A 172 -6.92 -7.17 -13.80
CA ALA A 172 -7.97 -6.30 -13.27
C ALA A 172 -7.97 -4.91 -13.94
N VAL A 173 -6.81 -4.28 -14.12
CA VAL A 173 -6.70 -2.98 -14.79
C VAL A 173 -7.20 -3.07 -16.24
N ASN A 174 -6.76 -4.08 -16.99
CA ASN A 174 -7.20 -4.29 -18.37
C ASN A 174 -8.72 -4.52 -18.45
N TRP A 175 -9.28 -5.32 -17.52
CA TRP A 175 -10.72 -5.55 -17.48
C TRP A 175 -11.49 -4.27 -17.14
N VAL A 176 -11.06 -3.51 -16.13
CA VAL A 176 -11.70 -2.24 -15.75
C VAL A 176 -11.64 -1.24 -16.91
N HIS A 177 -10.51 -1.16 -17.61
CA HIS A 177 -10.37 -0.29 -18.78
C HIS A 177 -11.34 -0.69 -19.90
N ALA A 178 -11.46 -1.99 -20.20
CA ALA A 178 -12.39 -2.49 -21.22
C ALA A 178 -13.87 -2.23 -20.89
N HIS A 179 -14.22 -2.16 -19.58
CA HIS A 179 -15.59 -1.97 -19.10
C HIS A 179 -15.82 -0.56 -18.54
N ARG A 180 -14.89 0.40 -18.75
CA ARG A 180 -14.95 1.74 -18.17
C ARG A 180 -16.24 2.50 -18.45
N ASP A 181 -16.82 2.33 -19.65
CA ASP A 181 -18.07 3.00 -20.04
C ASP A 181 -19.25 2.49 -19.21
N GLN A 182 -19.31 1.17 -18.95
CA GLN A 182 -20.32 0.53 -18.10
C GLN A 182 -20.17 0.92 -16.63
N LEU A 183 -18.91 1.10 -16.18
CA LEU A 183 -18.56 1.53 -14.83
C LEU A 183 -18.65 3.05 -14.66
N GLY A 184 -18.91 3.79 -15.72
CA GLY A 184 -18.93 5.26 -15.73
C GLY A 184 -17.57 5.87 -15.43
N ILE A 185 -16.47 5.24 -15.84
CA ILE A 185 -15.10 5.68 -15.59
C ILE A 185 -14.59 6.49 -16.78
N SER A 186 -14.20 7.75 -16.54
CA SER A 186 -13.59 8.64 -17.54
C SER A 186 -12.09 8.45 -17.65
N THR A 187 -11.39 8.40 -16.51
CA THR A 187 -9.94 8.21 -16.40
C THR A 187 -9.61 7.18 -15.32
N LEU A 188 -8.50 6.46 -15.46
CA LEU A 188 -8.12 5.39 -14.54
C LEU A 188 -6.83 5.73 -13.81
N VAL A 189 -6.89 5.70 -12.48
CA VAL A 189 -5.76 5.89 -11.56
C VAL A 189 -5.52 4.61 -10.79
N LEU A 190 -4.26 4.22 -10.65
CA LEU A 190 -3.86 3.13 -9.75
C LEU A 190 -3.54 3.70 -8.39
N SER A 191 -3.98 3.04 -7.33
CA SER A 191 -3.64 3.42 -5.97
C SER A 191 -3.60 2.23 -5.03
N GLY A 192 -2.73 2.32 -4.04
CA GLY A 192 -2.63 1.33 -2.98
C GLY A 192 -1.63 1.79 -1.92
N GLU A 193 -1.71 1.17 -0.76
CA GLU A 193 -0.84 1.42 0.38
C GLU A 193 0.11 0.24 0.61
N SER A 194 1.33 0.51 1.07
CA SER A 194 2.32 -0.53 1.44
C SER A 194 2.61 -1.48 0.28
N GLY A 195 2.28 -2.77 0.43
CA GLY A 195 2.33 -3.77 -0.66
C GLY A 195 1.45 -3.40 -1.84
N GLY A 196 0.27 -2.80 -1.63
CA GLY A 196 -0.58 -2.26 -2.70
C GLY A 196 0.04 -1.05 -3.40
N GLY A 197 0.82 -0.26 -2.67
CA GLY A 197 1.65 0.79 -3.25
C GLY A 197 2.73 0.22 -4.19
N ASN A 198 3.38 -0.88 -3.80
CA ASN A 198 4.26 -1.64 -4.69
C ASN A 198 3.53 -2.07 -5.95
N LEU A 199 2.40 -2.79 -5.81
CA LEU A 199 1.64 -3.31 -6.94
C LEU A 199 1.13 -2.20 -7.87
N SER A 200 0.79 -1.02 -7.34
CA SER A 200 0.41 0.15 -8.15
C SER A 200 1.56 0.62 -9.05
N LEU A 201 2.75 0.74 -8.48
CA LEU A 201 3.96 1.14 -9.21
C LEU A 201 4.42 0.05 -10.19
N ALA A 202 4.44 -1.21 -9.74
CA ALA A 202 4.84 -2.36 -10.56
C ALA A 202 3.87 -2.59 -11.74
N THR A 203 2.56 -2.39 -11.55
CA THR A 203 1.57 -2.52 -12.62
C THR A 203 1.77 -1.44 -13.69
N ALA A 204 2.10 -0.21 -13.31
CA ALA A 204 2.42 0.85 -14.27
C ALA A 204 3.71 0.53 -15.06
N LEU A 205 4.74 -0.01 -14.40
CA LEU A 205 5.96 -0.49 -15.06
C LEU A 205 5.68 -1.64 -16.04
N LYS A 206 4.85 -2.62 -15.62
CA LYS A 206 4.43 -3.74 -16.47
C LYS A 206 3.62 -3.25 -17.66
N ALA A 207 2.68 -2.33 -17.45
CA ALA A 207 1.89 -1.71 -18.52
C ALA A 207 2.77 -1.03 -19.57
N ARG A 208 3.83 -0.33 -19.13
CA ARG A 208 4.83 0.28 -20.03
C ARG A 208 5.60 -0.78 -20.82
N GLN A 209 6.08 -1.84 -20.16
CA GLN A 209 6.83 -2.91 -20.82
C GLN A 209 5.99 -3.66 -21.85
N GLU A 210 4.70 -3.84 -21.59
CA GLU A 210 3.76 -4.60 -22.42
C GLU A 210 2.96 -3.74 -23.42
N GLY A 211 3.12 -2.39 -23.39
CA GLY A 211 2.57 -1.51 -24.41
C GLY A 211 1.10 -1.11 -24.21
N TRP A 212 0.57 -1.18 -22.96
CA TRP A 212 -0.80 -0.77 -22.63
C TRP A 212 -0.88 0.33 -21.57
N LEU A 213 0.21 1.10 -21.41
CA LEU A 213 0.32 2.18 -20.41
C LEU A 213 -0.70 3.31 -20.60
N ASP A 214 -1.20 3.52 -21.82
CA ASP A 214 -2.21 4.52 -22.16
C ASP A 214 -3.53 4.35 -21.40
N GLN A 215 -3.81 3.14 -20.90
CA GLN A 215 -4.95 2.84 -20.05
C GLN A 215 -4.86 3.49 -18.66
N ILE A 216 -3.64 3.81 -18.19
CA ILE A 216 -3.36 4.35 -16.85
C ILE A 216 -3.04 5.83 -16.96
N LYS A 217 -3.83 6.69 -16.31
CA LYS A 217 -3.63 8.14 -16.37
C LYS A 217 -2.81 8.70 -15.21
N GLY A 218 -2.66 7.94 -14.12
CA GLY A 218 -1.85 8.33 -12.99
C GLY A 218 -1.70 7.23 -11.95
N VAL A 219 -0.74 7.40 -11.05
CA VAL A 219 -0.49 6.49 -9.92
C VAL A 219 -0.39 7.30 -8.64
N TYR A 220 -1.12 6.88 -7.60
CA TYR A 220 -1.04 7.44 -6.25
C TYR A 220 -0.63 6.32 -5.28
N ALA A 221 0.65 6.24 -4.95
CA ALA A 221 1.19 5.23 -4.04
C ALA A 221 1.34 5.81 -2.62
N LEU A 222 0.79 5.08 -1.63
CA LEU A 222 0.85 5.43 -0.22
C LEU A 222 1.83 4.50 0.50
N CYS A 223 2.75 5.06 1.30
CA CYS A 223 3.76 4.35 2.08
C CYS A 223 4.30 3.07 1.39
N PRO A 224 4.78 3.15 0.13
CA PRO A 224 5.01 1.98 -0.71
C PRO A 224 6.16 1.12 -0.19
N TYR A 225 5.97 -0.21 -0.17
CA TYR A 225 6.93 -1.25 0.21
C TYR A 225 7.65 -1.77 -1.04
N ILE A 226 8.80 -1.19 -1.40
CA ILE A 226 9.35 -1.28 -2.77
C ILE A 226 10.86 -1.56 -2.90
N SER A 227 11.61 -1.65 -1.79
CA SER A 227 13.06 -1.83 -1.89
C SER A 227 13.53 -3.27 -2.04
N GLY A 228 12.85 -4.22 -1.40
CA GLY A 228 13.27 -5.62 -1.29
C GLY A 228 14.49 -5.85 -0.38
N SER A 229 15.15 -4.78 0.08
CA SER A 229 16.48 -4.85 0.73
C SER A 229 16.41 -4.82 2.26
N TYR A 230 15.39 -5.41 2.86
CA TYR A 230 15.11 -5.29 4.31
C TYR A 230 16.03 -6.16 5.18
N ARG A 231 16.54 -7.27 4.63
CA ARG A 231 17.53 -8.11 5.33
C ARG A 231 18.88 -7.41 5.51
N ASN A 232 19.28 -6.62 4.51
CA ASN A 232 20.52 -5.84 4.50
C ASN A 232 20.21 -4.41 4.06
N PRO A 233 19.65 -3.58 4.96
CA PRO A 233 19.17 -2.25 4.59
C PRO A 233 20.31 -1.35 4.09
N PRO A 234 20.16 -0.73 2.89
CA PRO A 234 21.11 0.24 2.38
C PRO A 234 21.27 1.43 3.34
N LEU A 235 22.50 1.98 3.41
CA LEU A 235 22.77 3.10 4.31
C LEU A 235 21.97 4.36 3.94
N GLU A 236 21.61 4.50 2.69
CA GLU A 236 20.85 5.62 2.12
C GLU A 236 19.38 5.62 2.58
N LEU A 237 18.81 4.43 2.86
CA LEU A 237 17.46 4.29 3.40
C LEU A 237 17.50 4.42 4.92
N VAL A 238 17.74 5.64 5.38
CA VAL A 238 17.99 5.96 6.80
C VAL A 238 16.79 5.62 7.67
N SER A 239 15.56 5.81 7.16
CA SER A 239 14.32 5.54 7.89
C SER A 239 14.17 4.09 8.33
N LEU A 240 14.76 3.11 7.63
CA LEU A 240 14.79 1.70 8.03
C LEU A 240 15.51 1.48 9.39
N ARG A 241 16.37 2.41 9.80
CA ARG A 241 17.05 2.38 11.11
C ARG A 241 16.47 3.41 12.07
N GLU A 242 16.08 4.58 11.56
CA GLU A 242 15.53 5.68 12.36
C GLU A 242 14.21 5.29 13.02
N ASN A 243 13.34 4.61 12.27
CA ASN A 243 11.96 4.32 12.68
C ASN A 243 11.69 2.81 12.85
N ASP A 244 12.73 1.97 12.91
CA ASP A 244 12.58 0.52 13.00
C ASP A 244 11.75 0.10 14.21
N GLY A 245 10.69 -0.69 13.99
CA GLY A 245 9.79 -1.16 15.04
C GLY A 245 8.81 -0.11 15.56
N TYR A 246 8.56 1.00 14.83
CA TYR A 246 7.54 1.99 15.24
C TYR A 246 6.09 1.57 14.92
N SER A 247 5.89 0.63 14.02
CA SER A 247 4.65 -0.13 13.78
C SER A 247 4.95 -1.42 13.01
N ILE A 248 5.87 -1.34 12.07
CA ILE A 248 6.48 -2.44 11.33
C ILE A 248 7.99 -2.39 11.58
N ASP A 249 8.66 -3.53 11.43
CA ASP A 249 10.11 -3.64 11.63
C ASP A 249 10.79 -4.34 10.46
N SER A 250 12.12 -4.19 10.38
CA SER A 250 12.94 -4.73 9.30
C SER A 250 12.89 -6.26 9.23
N ILE A 251 12.68 -6.96 10.37
CA ILE A 251 12.58 -8.43 10.42
C ILE A 251 11.26 -8.88 9.79
N MET A 252 10.15 -8.25 10.16
CA MET A 252 8.84 -8.51 9.57
C MET A 252 8.88 -8.26 8.05
N MET A 253 9.42 -7.11 7.64
CA MET A 253 9.54 -6.77 6.22
C MET A 253 10.40 -7.77 5.45
N ALA A 254 11.54 -8.20 6.02
CA ALA A 254 12.37 -9.23 5.41
C ALA A 254 11.67 -10.60 5.33
N THR A 255 10.85 -10.93 6.33
CA THR A 255 10.02 -12.14 6.34
C THR A 255 9.00 -12.12 5.19
N LEU A 256 8.27 -11.02 5.03
CA LEU A 256 7.29 -10.89 3.94
C LEU A 256 7.99 -10.86 2.57
N ALA A 257 9.14 -10.19 2.44
CA ALA A 257 9.92 -10.21 1.21
C ALA A 257 10.33 -11.63 0.80
N LYS A 258 10.72 -12.48 1.77
CA LYS A 258 11.06 -13.89 1.52
C LYS A 258 9.86 -14.73 1.10
N VAL A 259 8.66 -14.42 1.58
CA VAL A 259 7.43 -15.10 1.13
C VAL A 259 7.05 -14.66 -0.27
N TYR A 260 7.22 -13.37 -0.59
CA TYR A 260 6.92 -12.81 -1.91
C TYR A 260 7.91 -13.27 -2.99
N ASP A 261 9.20 -13.30 -2.67
CA ASP A 261 10.30 -13.78 -3.54
C ASP A 261 11.16 -14.82 -2.80
N PRO A 262 10.73 -16.10 -2.77
CA PRO A 262 11.29 -17.13 -1.90
C PRO A 262 12.80 -17.35 -2.02
N ASN A 263 13.35 -17.18 -3.21
CA ASN A 263 14.75 -17.45 -3.51
C ASN A 263 15.58 -16.17 -3.72
N GLY A 264 14.98 -14.98 -3.58
CA GLY A 264 15.62 -13.71 -3.90
C GLY A 264 16.00 -13.58 -5.39
N SER A 265 15.39 -14.38 -6.26
CA SER A 265 15.71 -14.40 -7.69
C SER A 265 15.23 -13.15 -8.42
N HIS A 266 14.42 -12.35 -7.76
CA HIS A 266 13.86 -11.10 -8.27
C HIS A 266 14.34 -9.85 -7.54
N ASP A 267 15.40 -9.94 -6.73
CA ASP A 267 15.91 -8.81 -5.95
C ASP A 267 16.24 -7.56 -6.80
N ALA A 268 16.69 -7.75 -8.04
CA ALA A 268 16.97 -6.67 -8.99
C ALA A 268 15.84 -6.41 -10.00
N ASN A 269 14.70 -7.11 -9.87
CA ASN A 269 13.59 -6.99 -10.82
C ASN A 269 12.67 -5.80 -10.44
N PRO A 270 12.55 -4.77 -11.31
CA PRO A 270 11.71 -3.61 -11.01
C PRO A 270 10.21 -3.93 -10.96
N LEU A 271 9.77 -5.06 -11.47
CA LEU A 271 8.39 -5.52 -11.36
C LEU A 271 8.09 -6.18 -10.00
N ALA A 272 9.11 -6.72 -9.33
CA ALA A 272 8.97 -7.19 -7.95
C ALA A 272 9.21 -6.05 -6.95
N TRP A 273 10.26 -5.27 -7.21
CA TRP A 273 10.73 -4.21 -6.33
C TRP A 273 10.92 -2.90 -7.14
N PRO A 274 9.89 -2.05 -7.23
CA PRO A 274 9.91 -0.85 -8.06
C PRO A 274 11.08 0.10 -7.81
N LEU A 275 11.66 0.13 -6.60
CA LEU A 275 12.85 0.93 -6.32
C LEU A 275 14.05 0.51 -7.19
N GLN A 276 14.09 -0.72 -7.72
CA GLN A 276 15.14 -1.21 -8.59
C GLN A 276 15.03 -0.69 -10.04
N ALA A 277 13.92 -0.01 -10.40
CA ALA A 277 13.74 0.52 -11.74
C ALA A 277 14.88 1.50 -12.13
N SER A 278 15.43 1.33 -13.30
CA SER A 278 16.36 2.30 -13.90
C SER A 278 15.61 3.57 -14.34
N LEU A 279 16.34 4.65 -14.61
CA LEU A 279 15.70 5.86 -15.16
C LEU A 279 15.01 5.58 -16.50
N GLU A 280 15.57 4.71 -17.31
CA GLU A 280 14.98 4.27 -18.58
C GLU A 280 13.65 3.55 -18.38
N ASN A 281 13.55 2.66 -17.36
CA ASN A 281 12.30 1.98 -17.04
C ASN A 281 11.19 2.96 -16.63
N LEU A 282 11.55 4.12 -16.05
CA LEU A 282 10.60 5.12 -15.57
C LEU A 282 10.16 6.13 -16.64
N GLN A 283 10.97 6.33 -17.70
CA GLN A 283 10.63 7.31 -18.75
C GLN A 283 9.26 7.03 -19.37
N GLY A 284 8.46 8.09 -19.53
CA GLY A 284 7.15 8.01 -20.16
C GLY A 284 6.03 7.48 -19.26
N LEU A 285 6.31 7.19 -17.98
CA LEU A 285 5.25 6.87 -17.02
C LEU A 285 4.30 8.07 -16.83
N PRO A 286 3.02 7.82 -16.48
CA PRO A 286 2.05 8.89 -16.23
C PRO A 286 2.40 9.67 -14.94
N PRO A 287 1.69 10.76 -14.63
CA PRO A 287 1.87 11.48 -13.38
C PRO A 287 1.78 10.59 -12.13
N HIS A 288 2.68 10.81 -11.17
CA HIS A 288 2.76 10.05 -9.93
C HIS A 288 2.63 10.94 -8.69
N VAL A 289 1.99 10.43 -7.65
CA VAL A 289 2.07 10.97 -6.29
C VAL A 289 2.59 9.88 -5.37
N ILE A 290 3.61 10.23 -4.57
CA ILE A 290 4.15 9.34 -3.54
C ILE A 290 3.86 9.99 -2.17
N SER A 291 2.99 9.36 -1.38
CA SER A 291 2.70 9.77 -0.01
C SER A 291 3.45 8.86 0.95
N VAL A 292 4.20 9.43 1.88
CA VAL A 292 4.95 8.67 2.90
C VAL A 292 4.61 9.18 4.30
N ASN A 293 4.81 8.33 5.31
CA ASN A 293 4.60 8.70 6.70
C ASN A 293 5.96 9.02 7.36
N GLU A 294 6.02 10.04 8.22
CA GLU A 294 7.28 10.52 8.79
C GLU A 294 7.98 9.45 9.63
N LEU A 295 7.23 8.74 10.45
CA LEU A 295 7.72 7.77 11.42
C LEU A 295 7.63 6.32 10.89
N ASP A 296 7.68 6.19 9.57
CA ASP A 296 7.62 4.91 8.86
C ASP A 296 9.03 4.46 8.46
N PRO A 297 9.42 3.21 8.72
CA PRO A 297 10.64 2.64 8.16
C PRO A 297 10.72 2.73 6.63
N LEU A 298 9.60 2.68 5.90
CA LEU A 298 9.54 2.72 4.43
C LEU A 298 9.59 4.15 3.85
N ARG A 299 9.66 5.21 4.69
CA ARG A 299 9.65 6.60 4.23
C ARG A 299 10.67 6.88 3.14
N ASP A 300 11.91 6.49 3.35
CA ASP A 300 13.01 6.91 2.48
C ASP A 300 13.01 6.18 1.13
N GLU A 301 12.51 4.95 1.04
CA GLU A 301 12.40 4.26 -0.24
C GLU A 301 11.31 4.89 -1.13
N GLY A 302 10.20 5.33 -0.56
CA GLY A 302 9.20 6.11 -1.28
C GLY A 302 9.75 7.44 -1.80
N LEU A 303 10.49 8.19 -0.96
CA LEU A 303 11.13 9.44 -1.37
C LEU A 303 12.25 9.23 -2.39
N ALA A 304 13.00 8.13 -2.30
CA ALA A 304 14.02 7.77 -3.28
C ALA A 304 13.38 7.46 -4.64
N TYR A 305 12.28 6.71 -4.66
CA TYR A 305 11.53 6.44 -5.88
C TYR A 305 10.98 7.72 -6.53
N TYR A 306 10.39 8.62 -5.73
CA TYR A 306 9.99 9.95 -6.20
C TYR A 306 11.13 10.69 -6.91
N ARG A 307 12.33 10.72 -6.31
CA ARG A 307 13.50 11.38 -6.92
C ARG A 307 13.92 10.72 -8.24
N LYS A 308 13.80 9.39 -8.34
CA LYS A 308 14.05 8.66 -9.60
C LYS A 308 13.02 9.01 -10.67
N LEU A 309 11.73 9.13 -10.32
CA LEU A 309 10.69 9.60 -11.24
C LEU A 309 11.02 10.98 -11.80
N MET A 310 11.36 11.93 -10.92
CA MET A 310 11.75 13.29 -11.34
C MET A 310 13.00 13.28 -12.24
N ALA A 311 14.02 12.48 -11.91
CA ALA A 311 15.22 12.35 -12.72
C ALA A 311 14.96 11.71 -14.10
N ALA A 312 13.92 10.88 -14.21
CA ALA A 312 13.47 10.30 -15.47
C ALA A 312 12.54 11.22 -16.28
N GLY A 313 12.24 12.42 -15.79
CA GLY A 313 11.35 13.38 -16.45
C GLY A 313 9.87 13.08 -16.30
N VAL A 314 9.48 12.21 -15.33
CA VAL A 314 8.09 11.89 -15.04
C VAL A 314 7.49 12.99 -14.16
N PRO A 315 6.31 13.55 -14.49
CA PRO A 315 5.60 14.46 -13.59
C PRO A 315 5.29 13.74 -12.27
N ALA A 316 5.91 14.19 -11.18
CA ALA A 316 5.71 13.56 -9.88
C ALA A 316 5.67 14.58 -8.76
N SER A 317 4.96 14.25 -7.69
CA SER A 317 4.99 14.97 -6.41
C SER A 317 5.12 13.98 -5.26
N ALA A 318 5.68 14.44 -4.15
CA ALA A 318 5.73 13.65 -2.92
C ALA A 318 5.22 14.47 -1.74
N ARG A 319 4.66 13.79 -0.74
CA ARG A 319 4.29 14.39 0.54
C ARG A 319 4.75 13.48 1.69
N THR A 320 5.01 14.10 2.83
CA THR A 320 5.25 13.40 4.09
C THR A 320 4.14 13.74 5.07
N VAL A 321 3.48 12.73 5.60
CA VAL A 321 2.46 12.88 6.65
C VAL A 321 3.17 12.84 7.99
N HIS A 322 3.29 14.02 8.63
CA HIS A 322 4.02 14.16 9.88
C HIS A 322 3.27 13.52 11.06
N GLY A 323 4.03 13.02 12.02
CA GLY A 323 3.50 12.45 13.26
C GLY A 323 2.93 11.04 13.13
N THR A 324 2.92 10.45 11.95
CA THR A 324 2.27 9.16 11.67
C THR A 324 3.26 8.01 11.47
N PRO A 325 2.96 6.80 11.97
CA PRO A 325 3.67 5.58 11.63
C PRO A 325 3.19 5.06 10.25
N HIS A 326 3.68 3.89 9.82
CA HIS A 326 3.28 3.24 8.58
C HIS A 326 1.75 3.19 8.40
N ALA A 327 1.25 3.78 7.31
CA ALA A 327 -0.18 3.90 6.98
C ALA A 327 -1.05 4.54 8.10
N GLY A 328 -0.46 5.33 8.99
CA GLY A 328 -1.18 5.89 10.15
C GLY A 328 -2.26 6.91 9.79
N ASP A 329 -2.18 7.52 8.62
CA ASP A 329 -3.22 8.41 8.08
C ASP A 329 -4.39 7.65 7.41
N LEU A 330 -4.28 6.33 7.26
CA LEU A 330 -5.31 5.48 6.66
C LEU A 330 -5.97 4.55 7.69
N ASN A 331 -5.19 3.96 8.58
CA ASN A 331 -5.63 2.88 9.46
C ASN A 331 -6.30 3.38 10.76
N LEU A 332 -6.24 4.68 11.04
CA LEU A 332 -6.75 5.27 12.27
C LEU A 332 -7.80 6.38 12.03
N PRO A 333 -8.85 6.11 11.20
CA PRO A 333 -9.80 7.15 10.78
C PRO A 333 -10.58 7.80 11.92
N ASP A 334 -10.80 7.10 13.04
CA ASP A 334 -11.53 7.61 14.18
C ASP A 334 -10.61 8.31 15.23
N VAL A 335 -9.31 8.07 15.13
CA VAL A 335 -8.28 8.69 15.98
C VAL A 335 -7.74 9.97 15.37
N THR A 336 -7.48 9.95 14.08
CA THR A 336 -6.95 11.08 13.31
C THR A 336 -7.83 11.37 12.08
N PRO A 337 -9.12 11.73 12.30
CA PRO A 337 -10.07 11.93 11.20
C PRO A 337 -9.68 13.07 10.26
N ASP A 338 -8.94 14.06 10.74
CA ASP A 338 -8.36 15.15 9.95
C ASP A 338 -7.34 14.62 8.93
N LEU A 339 -6.40 13.78 9.34
CA LEU A 339 -5.39 13.18 8.45
C LEU A 339 -6.02 12.24 7.44
N TYR A 340 -6.98 11.41 7.89
CA TYR A 340 -7.72 10.51 7.02
C TYR A 340 -8.51 11.26 5.94
N GLN A 341 -9.22 12.32 6.32
CA GLN A 341 -9.98 13.16 5.38
C GLN A 341 -9.08 13.93 4.43
N GLU A 342 -7.89 14.36 4.90
CA GLU A 342 -6.88 14.97 4.02
C GLU A 342 -6.39 13.99 2.97
N ALA A 343 -6.09 12.73 3.35
CA ALA A 343 -5.66 11.69 2.41
C ALA A 343 -6.72 11.45 1.32
N ILE A 344 -8.00 11.33 1.70
CA ILE A 344 -9.13 11.23 0.75
C ILE A 344 -9.17 12.44 -0.20
N THR A 345 -9.07 13.63 0.35
CA THR A 345 -9.15 14.89 -0.43
C THR A 345 -8.05 14.96 -1.47
N LEU A 346 -6.82 14.60 -1.11
CA LEU A 346 -5.66 14.70 -1.99
C LEU A 346 -5.69 13.66 -3.11
N ILE A 347 -6.05 12.41 -2.82
CA ILE A 347 -6.16 11.39 -3.88
C ILE A 347 -7.31 11.72 -4.84
N CYS A 348 -8.45 12.17 -4.32
CA CYS A 348 -9.59 12.59 -5.16
C CYS A 348 -9.23 13.81 -6.02
N ARG A 349 -8.51 14.79 -5.47
CA ARG A 349 -8.01 15.95 -6.23
C ARG A 349 -7.06 15.53 -7.34
N PHE A 350 -6.12 14.63 -7.04
CA PHE A 350 -5.21 14.08 -8.05
C PHE A 350 -5.97 13.38 -9.17
N ALA A 351 -6.87 12.46 -8.84
CA ALA A 351 -7.65 11.75 -9.85
C ALA A 351 -8.47 12.70 -10.75
N ARG A 352 -9.09 13.73 -10.17
CA ARG A 352 -9.84 14.75 -10.92
C ARG A 352 -8.96 15.62 -11.81
N SER A 353 -7.71 15.87 -11.44
CA SER A 353 -6.79 16.70 -12.23
C SER A 353 -6.29 16.03 -13.52
N LEU A 354 -6.55 14.73 -13.67
CA LEU A 354 -6.17 13.92 -14.83
C LEU A 354 -7.35 13.68 -15.81
N ASN A 355 -8.52 14.21 -15.47
CA ASN A 355 -9.78 13.99 -16.21
C ASN A 355 -9.91 14.96 -17.39
#